data_196b77db421862f5a4baacdd3311f753
#
_entry.id   196b77db421862f5a4baacdd3311f753
#
_cell.length_a   1.000
_cell.length_b   1.000
_cell.length_c   1.000
_cell.angle_alpha   90.00
_cell.angle_beta   90.00
_cell.angle_gamma   90.00
#
_symmetry.space_group_name_H-M   'P 1'
#
loop_
_entity.id
_entity.type
_entity.pdbx_description
1 polymer ?
#
loop_
_entity_poly.entity_id
_entity_poly.type
_entity_poly.pdbx_seq_one_letter_code
_entity_poly.pdbx_strand_id
1 'polypeptide(L)'
;GHSINDNLQTSTSYPTTDFACSNYSGGADSWNVSNAMGAGTVNPESPFLGLVRSHNTTQASMGAILKLCKVADTATELGYHDAATGETIDKTQVYTPSMMIGSVNVSPLTMASIFAVYASNGVQCNPIAISKVTDKDGNDLKVPSANCHQAVDKDIIQTLAYTLNQGTVRPDGAGWSFRLADGRKSFGKTGTSEDLAVSGGSFIPNQIAAFAVVGDAQNPYTNRISNIAINGRYNSYWDGSTIAAPAVTNFFNSYISKKKIPIDNDYGQPVSKYTTTGKYLGIGGRTFSVPQTTTNGNSQSQSSNNQSQSQNTGQNNTQTQGTNSEQSNDGQ
;
A
#
# COMPACT_ATOMS: atom_id res chain seq x y z
N GLY A 1 3.30 -5.97 21.85
CA GLY A 1 3.57 -5.51 20.51
C GLY A 1 2.79 -6.31 19.49
N HIS A 2 2.74 -5.79 18.28
CA HIS A 2 2.09 -6.42 17.13
C HIS A 2 3.13 -7.08 16.23
N SER A 3 2.70 -8.11 15.49
CA SER A 3 3.49 -8.80 14.47
C SER A 3 2.96 -8.44 13.09
N ILE A 4 3.83 -8.42 12.07
CA ILE A 4 3.39 -8.29 10.68
C ILE A 4 2.54 -9.50 10.22
N ASN A 5 2.57 -10.59 10.99
CA ASN A 5 1.79 -11.81 10.76
C ASN A 5 0.48 -11.84 11.57
N ASP A 6 0.14 -10.78 12.32
CA ASP A 6 -1.15 -10.72 13.00
C ASP A 6 -2.28 -10.85 11.98
N ASN A 7 -3.35 -11.57 12.34
CA ASN A 7 -4.51 -11.79 11.49
C ASN A 7 -5.57 -10.74 11.81
N LEU A 8 -5.71 -9.76 10.94
CA LEU A 8 -6.65 -8.66 11.12
C LEU A 8 -8.03 -9.03 10.59
N GLN A 9 -9.06 -8.70 11.34
CA GLN A 9 -10.41 -8.66 10.81
C GLN A 9 -10.51 -7.50 9.82
N THR A 10 -10.81 -7.77 8.56
CA THR A 10 -10.98 -6.78 7.50
C THR A 10 -12.45 -6.62 7.11
N SER A 11 -12.82 -5.44 6.65
CA SER A 11 -14.17 -5.09 6.20
C SER A 11 -14.10 -4.11 5.03
N THR A 12 -15.22 -3.95 4.34
CA THR A 12 -15.40 -2.88 3.34
C THR A 12 -16.10 -1.64 3.91
N SER A 13 -16.56 -1.71 5.17
CA SER A 13 -17.20 -0.59 5.85
C SER A 13 -16.79 -0.55 7.32
N TYR A 14 -16.39 0.61 7.79
CA TYR A 14 -15.92 0.85 9.14
C TYR A 14 -16.64 2.05 9.75
N PRO A 15 -17.27 1.92 10.93
CA PRO A 15 -17.72 3.09 11.68
C PRO A 15 -16.52 4.03 11.93
N THR A 16 -16.67 5.32 11.67
CA THR A 16 -15.58 6.29 11.86
C THR A 16 -15.13 6.37 13.32
N THR A 17 -15.99 6.02 14.27
CA THR A 17 -15.67 5.86 15.70
C THR A 17 -14.64 4.78 15.99
N ASP A 18 -14.48 3.78 15.11
CA ASP A 18 -13.43 2.76 15.28
C ASP A 18 -12.03 3.36 15.20
N PHE A 19 -11.87 4.52 14.58
CA PHE A 19 -10.61 5.25 14.43
C PHE A 19 -10.37 6.30 15.52
N ALA A 20 -11.33 6.49 16.42
CA ALA A 20 -11.30 7.53 17.43
C ALA A 20 -10.08 7.46 18.35
N CYS A 21 -9.64 8.62 18.79
CA CYS A 21 -8.53 8.83 19.70
C CYS A 21 -8.72 10.16 20.45
N SER A 22 -7.76 10.58 21.29
CA SER A 22 -7.88 11.78 22.11
C SER A 22 -8.23 13.07 21.34
N ASN A 23 -7.74 13.20 20.10
CA ASN A 23 -7.90 14.38 19.25
C ASN A 23 -8.90 14.18 18.11
N TYR A 24 -9.54 13.02 18.04
CA TYR A 24 -10.50 12.65 17.01
C TYR A 24 -11.55 11.69 17.57
N SER A 25 -12.78 12.18 17.74
CA SER A 25 -13.88 11.38 18.28
C SER A 25 -14.55 10.44 17.27
N GLY A 26 -14.27 10.62 16.00
CA GLY A 26 -15.03 10.01 14.92
C GLY A 26 -16.35 10.77 14.68
N GLY A 27 -17.00 10.45 13.57
CA GLY A 27 -18.34 10.91 13.23
C GLY A 27 -19.40 9.83 13.48
N ALA A 28 -20.65 10.14 13.20
CA ALA A 28 -21.75 9.17 13.20
C ALA A 28 -21.75 8.27 11.94
N ASP A 29 -20.94 8.63 10.94
CA ASP A 29 -20.93 7.98 9.63
C ASP A 29 -20.00 6.76 9.58
N SER A 30 -20.11 6.01 8.50
CA SER A 30 -19.21 4.93 8.16
C SER A 30 -18.32 5.32 6.99
N TRP A 31 -17.06 4.91 7.06
CA TRP A 31 -16.14 4.98 5.94
C TRP A 31 -16.18 3.67 5.15
N ASN A 32 -16.52 3.79 3.86
CA ASN A 32 -16.51 2.66 2.93
C ASN A 32 -15.19 2.64 2.17
N VAL A 33 -14.58 1.46 2.10
CA VAL A 33 -13.28 1.24 1.47
C VAL A 33 -13.30 -0.07 0.68
N SER A 34 -12.70 -0.06 -0.50
CA SER A 34 -12.54 -1.25 -1.34
C SER A 34 -11.10 -1.41 -1.80
N ASN A 35 -10.73 -2.63 -2.13
CA ASN A 35 -9.46 -2.91 -2.78
C ASN A 35 -9.53 -2.53 -4.25
N ALA A 36 -8.39 -2.16 -4.85
CA ALA A 36 -8.32 -1.79 -6.26
C ALA A 36 -8.68 -2.96 -7.18
N MET A 37 -9.14 -2.64 -8.41
CA MET A 37 -9.39 -3.61 -9.49
C MET A 37 -10.42 -4.70 -9.14
N GLY A 38 -11.34 -4.42 -8.22
CA GLY A 38 -12.37 -5.38 -7.82
C GLY A 38 -11.84 -6.57 -7.00
N ALA A 39 -10.61 -6.48 -6.50
CA ALA A 39 -10.09 -7.48 -5.57
C ALA A 39 -10.99 -7.56 -4.34
N GLY A 40 -11.50 -8.75 -4.05
CA GLY A 40 -12.35 -9.00 -2.89
C GLY A 40 -11.62 -8.72 -1.57
N THR A 41 -12.40 -8.61 -0.49
CA THR A 41 -11.85 -8.53 0.86
C THR A 41 -11.34 -9.90 1.29
N VAL A 42 -10.08 -9.97 1.74
CA VAL A 42 -9.50 -11.15 2.36
C VAL A 42 -9.65 -11.00 3.88
N ASN A 43 -10.35 -11.92 4.52
CA ASN A 43 -10.65 -11.86 5.94
C ASN A 43 -10.47 -13.24 6.61
N PRO A 44 -9.54 -13.42 7.56
CA PRO A 44 -8.58 -12.41 8.03
C PRO A 44 -7.43 -12.19 7.05
N GLU A 45 -6.78 -11.03 7.13
CA GLU A 45 -5.56 -10.75 6.39
C GLU A 45 -4.47 -10.14 7.27
N SER A 46 -3.22 -10.51 7.04
CA SER A 46 -2.11 -9.96 7.81
C SER A 46 -1.63 -8.60 7.28
N PRO A 47 -1.07 -7.72 8.14
CA PRO A 47 -0.39 -6.50 7.71
C PRO A 47 0.63 -6.75 6.61
N PHE A 48 1.38 -7.85 6.70
CA PHE A 48 2.34 -8.29 5.70
C PHE A 48 1.69 -8.47 4.32
N LEU A 49 0.66 -9.32 4.23
CA LEU A 49 -0.01 -9.59 2.96
C LEU A 49 -0.77 -8.37 2.44
N GLY A 50 -1.41 -7.61 3.31
CA GLY A 50 -2.11 -6.39 2.93
C GLY A 50 -1.19 -5.35 2.32
N LEU A 51 0.04 -5.18 2.84
CA LEU A 51 1.02 -4.27 2.24
C LEU A 51 1.60 -4.83 0.93
N VAL A 52 1.94 -6.12 0.89
CA VAL A 52 2.45 -6.81 -0.31
C VAL A 52 1.48 -6.67 -1.48
N ARG A 53 0.19 -6.89 -1.25
CA ARG A 53 -0.90 -6.86 -2.24
C ARG A 53 -1.49 -5.47 -2.46
N SER A 54 -1.10 -4.51 -1.62
CA SER A 54 -1.69 -3.15 -1.63
C SER A 54 -3.20 -3.14 -1.34
N HIS A 55 -3.65 -3.93 -0.36
CA HIS A 55 -5.06 -4.00 0.02
C HIS A 55 -5.44 -2.85 0.95
N ASN A 56 -6.36 -2.01 0.50
CA ASN A 56 -6.90 -0.88 1.25
C ASN A 56 -7.66 -1.31 2.50
N THR A 57 -8.41 -2.42 2.41
CA THR A 57 -9.20 -2.96 3.52
C THR A 57 -8.34 -3.37 4.72
N THR A 58 -7.13 -3.86 4.48
CA THR A 58 -6.17 -4.18 5.53
C THR A 58 -5.57 -2.93 6.15
N GLN A 59 -5.26 -1.89 5.34
CA GLN A 59 -4.79 -0.61 5.86
C GLN A 59 -5.87 0.06 6.73
N ALA A 60 -7.13 0.01 6.30
CA ALA A 60 -8.26 0.50 7.07
C ALA A 60 -8.37 -0.23 8.43
N SER A 61 -8.27 -1.55 8.43
CA SER A 61 -8.26 -2.34 9.66
C SER A 61 -7.11 -1.96 10.60
N MET A 62 -5.91 -1.77 10.08
CA MET A 62 -4.78 -1.29 10.89
C MET A 62 -5.07 0.08 11.52
N GLY A 63 -5.64 1.01 10.77
CA GLY A 63 -6.02 2.33 11.28
C GLY A 63 -7.04 2.27 12.42
N ALA A 64 -8.05 1.40 12.29
CA ALA A 64 -9.05 1.18 13.34
C ALA A 64 -8.45 0.57 14.62
N ILE A 65 -7.47 -0.32 14.48
CA ILE A 65 -6.78 -0.97 15.62
C ILE A 65 -5.78 -0.02 16.27
N LEU A 66 -4.94 0.65 15.49
CA LEU A 66 -3.86 1.50 15.97
C LEU A 66 -4.34 2.88 16.41
N LYS A 67 -5.46 3.36 15.90
CA LYS A 67 -6.03 4.70 16.06
C LYS A 67 -5.28 5.78 15.29
N LEU A 68 -6.03 6.70 14.68
CA LEU A 68 -5.46 7.69 13.74
C LEU A 68 -4.41 8.60 14.38
N CYS A 69 -4.58 9.01 15.65
CA CYS A 69 -3.62 9.88 16.30
C CYS A 69 -2.22 9.27 16.37
N LYS A 70 -2.10 7.97 16.69
CA LYS A 70 -0.80 7.29 16.74
C LYS A 70 -0.17 7.14 15.36
N VAL A 71 -1.00 6.98 14.33
CA VAL A 71 -0.53 6.96 12.95
C VAL A 71 -0.02 8.34 12.55
N ALA A 72 -0.74 9.41 12.91
CA ALA A 72 -0.34 10.79 12.66
C ALA A 72 0.93 11.17 13.40
N ASP A 73 1.07 10.79 14.69
CA ASP A 73 2.30 11.00 15.47
C ASP A 73 3.50 10.35 14.77
N THR A 74 3.36 9.10 14.33
CA THR A 74 4.43 8.40 13.60
C THR A 74 4.73 9.07 12.24
N ALA A 75 3.72 9.51 11.53
CA ALA A 75 3.91 10.23 10.26
C ALA A 75 4.66 11.55 10.48
N THR A 76 4.35 12.27 11.54
CA THR A 76 5.06 13.51 11.95
C THR A 76 6.53 13.24 12.26
N GLU A 77 6.84 12.20 13.02
CA GLU A 77 8.22 11.79 13.31
C GLU A 77 9.02 11.42 12.03
N LEU A 78 8.34 10.89 11.03
CA LEU A 78 8.91 10.62 9.72
C LEU A 78 9.12 11.90 8.86
N GLY A 79 8.69 13.06 9.32
CA GLY A 79 8.75 14.34 8.60
C GLY A 79 7.57 14.57 7.66
N TYR A 80 6.47 13.84 7.80
CA TYR A 80 5.26 14.07 7.01
C TYR A 80 4.62 15.41 7.37
N HIS A 81 4.36 16.23 6.35
CA HIS A 81 3.70 17.53 6.51
C HIS A 81 2.79 17.81 5.30
N ASP A 82 1.78 18.63 5.53
CA ASP A 82 0.85 19.07 4.49
C ASP A 82 1.57 19.92 3.43
N ALA A 83 1.28 19.64 2.16
CA ALA A 83 1.96 20.30 1.05
C ALA A 83 1.59 21.78 0.88
N ALA A 84 0.41 22.19 1.33
CA ALA A 84 -0.09 23.56 1.15
C ALA A 84 0.32 24.47 2.30
N THR A 85 0.30 23.97 3.54
CA THR A 85 0.55 24.76 4.74
C THR A 85 1.97 24.57 5.30
N GLY A 86 2.62 23.46 4.98
CA GLY A 86 3.89 23.06 5.59
C GLY A 86 3.77 22.58 7.03
N GLU A 87 2.54 22.50 7.57
CA GLU A 87 2.29 22.04 8.93
C GLU A 87 2.31 20.53 9.03
N THR A 88 2.74 20.02 10.18
CA THR A 88 2.73 18.59 10.48
C THR A 88 1.30 18.07 10.58
N ILE A 89 1.08 16.80 10.26
CA ILE A 89 -0.27 16.20 10.20
C ILE A 89 -1.00 16.22 11.55
N ASP A 90 -0.28 16.18 12.67
CA ASP A 90 -0.81 16.30 14.03
C ASP A 90 -1.42 17.67 14.33
N LYS A 91 -0.97 18.75 13.63
CA LYS A 91 -1.46 20.12 13.79
C LYS A 91 -2.60 20.46 12.87
N THR A 92 -2.66 19.83 11.69
CA THR A 92 -3.72 20.13 10.70
C THR A 92 -5.09 19.60 11.13
N GLN A 93 -5.15 18.73 12.14
CA GLN A 93 -6.37 18.11 12.69
C GLN A 93 -7.30 17.44 11.66
N VAL A 94 -6.82 17.18 10.47
CA VAL A 94 -7.59 16.54 9.39
C VAL A 94 -7.41 15.02 9.50
N TYR A 95 -7.80 14.47 10.65
CA TYR A 95 -7.83 13.05 10.83
C TYR A 95 -9.09 12.47 10.19
N THR A 96 -8.99 12.02 8.95
CA THR A 96 -10.03 11.20 8.34
C THR A 96 -9.54 9.77 8.21
N PRO A 97 -10.39 8.76 8.33
CA PRO A 97 -9.98 7.35 8.16
C PRO A 97 -9.26 7.09 6.85
N SER A 98 -9.59 7.82 5.78
CA SER A 98 -8.98 7.71 4.46
C SER A 98 -7.48 8.12 4.42
N MET A 99 -6.95 8.81 5.44
CA MET A 99 -5.50 9.04 5.56
C MET A 99 -4.70 7.74 5.58
N MET A 100 -5.31 6.63 6.05
CA MET A 100 -4.68 5.31 6.05
C MET A 100 -4.34 4.78 4.66
N ILE A 101 -4.96 5.32 3.63
CA ILE A 101 -4.72 4.97 2.22
C ILE A 101 -4.21 6.16 1.40
N GLY A 102 -3.83 7.28 2.05
CA GLY A 102 -3.09 8.37 1.42
C GLY A 102 -3.96 9.52 0.92
N SER A 103 -5.08 9.86 1.58
CA SER A 103 -5.93 10.99 1.18
C SER A 103 -5.37 12.37 1.54
N VAL A 104 -4.30 12.46 2.31
CA VAL A 104 -3.70 13.73 2.72
C VAL A 104 -2.73 14.23 1.64
N ASN A 105 -2.82 15.52 1.31
CA ASN A 105 -1.94 16.14 0.33
C ASN A 105 -0.50 16.25 0.87
N VAL A 106 0.44 15.76 0.09
CA VAL A 106 1.87 15.74 0.45
C VAL A 106 2.73 16.04 -0.77
N SER A 107 3.83 16.75 -0.57
CA SER A 107 4.75 17.07 -1.67
C SER A 107 5.57 15.83 -2.08
N PRO A 108 5.97 15.73 -3.36
CA PRO A 108 6.89 14.68 -3.80
C PRO A 108 8.22 14.69 -3.03
N LEU A 109 8.71 15.87 -2.64
CA LEU A 109 9.94 16.00 -1.85
C LEU A 109 9.76 15.43 -0.43
N THR A 110 8.64 15.71 0.22
CA THR A 110 8.31 15.13 1.53
C THR A 110 8.27 13.62 1.47
N MET A 111 7.59 13.05 0.46
CA MET A 111 7.56 11.59 0.28
C MET A 111 8.92 10.99 -0.03
N ALA A 112 9.74 11.64 -0.87
CA ALA A 112 11.12 11.20 -1.12
C ALA A 112 11.94 11.21 0.18
N SER A 113 11.75 12.22 1.04
CA SER A 113 12.41 12.32 2.35
C SER A 113 11.99 11.20 3.30
N ILE A 114 10.71 10.82 3.31
CA ILE A 114 10.22 9.67 4.09
C ILE A 114 10.84 8.35 3.59
N PHE A 115 10.91 8.15 2.26
CA PHE A 115 11.63 6.99 1.71
C PHE A 115 13.14 7.03 2.02
N ALA A 116 13.73 8.22 2.19
CA ALA A 116 15.11 8.37 2.65
C ALA A 116 15.28 7.93 4.12
N VAL A 117 14.28 8.15 4.99
CA VAL A 117 14.26 7.58 6.34
C VAL A 117 14.31 6.05 6.29
N TYR A 118 13.55 5.44 5.37
CA TYR A 118 13.62 3.98 5.18
C TYR A 118 14.97 3.53 4.63
N ALA A 119 15.58 4.30 3.74
CA ALA A 119 16.92 4.00 3.21
C ALA A 119 18.03 4.10 4.25
N SER A 120 17.87 4.96 5.27
CA SER A 120 18.87 5.28 6.30
C SER A 120 18.65 4.56 7.63
N ASN A 121 17.94 3.43 7.65
CA ASN A 121 17.62 2.68 8.87
C ASN A 121 16.87 3.50 9.94
N GLY A 122 15.98 4.39 9.51
CA GLY A 122 15.10 5.13 10.41
C GLY A 122 15.60 6.51 10.84
N VAL A 123 16.70 6.99 10.24
CA VAL A 123 17.21 8.34 10.49
C VAL A 123 16.44 9.35 9.64
N GLN A 124 15.74 10.28 10.29
CA GLN A 124 15.08 11.41 9.66
C GLN A 124 16.02 12.61 9.64
N CYS A 125 16.10 13.30 8.49
CA CYS A 125 16.85 14.52 8.31
C CYS A 125 16.00 15.56 7.56
N ASN A 126 16.13 16.83 7.91
CA ASN A 126 15.56 17.90 7.11
C ASN A 126 16.28 18.00 5.76
N PRO A 127 15.55 18.07 4.63
CA PRO A 127 16.16 18.31 3.33
C PRO A 127 16.92 19.63 3.32
N ILE A 128 18.18 19.62 2.89
CA ILE A 128 18.99 20.81 2.70
C ILE A 128 19.51 20.86 1.25
N ALA A 129 19.39 22.03 0.62
CA ALA A 129 19.86 22.23 -0.75
C ALA A 129 21.32 22.75 -0.80
N ILE A 130 21.78 23.37 0.29
CA ILE A 130 23.09 24.02 0.36
C ILE A 130 23.86 23.41 1.54
N SER A 131 24.91 22.66 1.26
CA SER A 131 25.75 22.01 2.27
C SER A 131 26.95 22.85 2.71
N LYS A 132 27.37 23.80 1.88
CA LYS A 132 28.52 24.68 2.16
C LYS A 132 28.40 25.99 1.40
N VAL A 133 28.73 27.08 2.06
CA VAL A 133 28.92 28.41 1.48
C VAL A 133 30.22 28.99 2.01
N THR A 134 31.01 29.57 1.14
CA THR A 134 32.26 30.28 1.53
C THR A 134 32.15 31.73 1.08
N ASP A 135 32.75 32.64 1.87
CA ASP A 135 32.92 34.04 1.46
C ASP A 135 34.06 34.21 0.42
N LYS A 136 34.30 35.46 0.00
CA LYS A 136 35.36 35.78 -0.96
C LYS A 136 36.78 35.49 -0.46
N ASP A 137 36.95 35.37 0.86
CA ASP A 137 38.25 35.12 1.52
C ASP A 137 38.44 33.62 1.84
N GLY A 138 37.45 32.76 1.46
CA GLY A 138 37.48 31.32 1.64
C GLY A 138 36.97 30.85 3.01
N ASN A 139 36.42 31.74 3.85
CA ASN A 139 35.87 31.36 5.16
C ASN A 139 34.49 30.74 4.99
N ASP A 140 34.21 29.70 5.78
CA ASP A 140 32.89 29.03 5.78
C ASP A 140 31.84 29.91 6.45
N LEU A 141 30.72 30.09 5.75
CA LEU A 141 29.53 30.77 6.26
C LEU A 141 28.54 29.74 6.80
N LYS A 142 27.70 30.17 7.76
CA LYS A 142 26.67 29.33 8.36
C LYS A 142 25.63 28.92 7.32
N VAL A 143 25.37 27.62 7.19
CA VAL A 143 24.33 27.01 6.36
C VAL A 143 23.28 26.32 7.21
N PRO A 144 22.06 26.04 6.69
CA PRO A 144 21.05 25.25 7.39
C PRO A 144 21.60 23.88 7.82
N SER A 145 21.20 23.42 8.99
CA SER A 145 21.51 22.07 9.48
C SER A 145 20.42 21.09 9.07
N ALA A 146 20.82 19.90 8.71
CA ALA A 146 19.89 18.80 8.41
C ALA A 146 19.16 18.26 9.66
N ASN A 147 19.63 18.56 10.87
CA ASN A 147 19.05 18.16 12.15
C ASN A 147 18.63 16.68 12.20
N CYS A 148 19.51 15.79 11.79
CA CYS A 148 19.23 14.37 11.71
C CYS A 148 19.03 13.75 13.11
N HIS A 149 18.04 12.87 13.23
CA HIS A 149 17.76 12.10 14.44
C HIS A 149 17.16 10.72 14.10
N GLN A 150 17.21 9.78 15.04
CA GLN A 150 16.58 8.46 14.90
C GLN A 150 15.07 8.61 15.14
N ALA A 151 14.28 8.62 14.08
CA ALA A 151 12.82 8.74 14.13
C ALA A 151 12.12 7.40 14.33
N VAL A 152 12.66 6.33 13.76
CA VAL A 152 12.08 4.98 13.83
C VAL A 152 13.19 3.96 14.13
N ASP A 153 12.88 2.98 14.99
CA ASP A 153 13.79 1.88 15.32
C ASP A 153 14.23 1.14 14.04
N LYS A 154 15.54 0.89 13.92
CA LYS A 154 16.16 0.18 12.81
C LYS A 154 15.49 -1.17 12.53
N ASP A 155 15.11 -1.92 13.55
CA ASP A 155 14.50 -3.24 13.40
C ASP A 155 13.11 -3.15 12.74
N ILE A 156 12.36 -2.06 13.01
CA ILE A 156 11.09 -1.79 12.36
C ILE A 156 11.34 -1.53 10.86
N ILE A 157 12.34 -0.69 10.54
CA ILE A 157 12.69 -0.37 9.16
C ILE A 157 13.15 -1.63 8.40
N GLN A 158 13.97 -2.46 9.00
CA GLN A 158 14.41 -3.71 8.37
C GLN A 158 13.23 -4.64 8.05
N THR A 159 12.25 -4.76 8.98
CA THR A 159 11.04 -5.55 8.78
C THR A 159 10.11 -4.95 7.73
N LEU A 160 9.97 -3.60 7.71
CA LEU A 160 9.24 -2.89 6.67
C LEU A 160 9.89 -3.10 5.29
N ALA A 161 11.21 -2.94 5.19
CA ALA A 161 11.96 -3.16 3.96
C ALA A 161 11.81 -4.61 3.46
N TYR A 162 11.86 -5.60 4.36
CA TYR A 162 11.52 -6.98 4.00
C TYR A 162 10.14 -7.08 3.35
N THR A 163 9.12 -6.48 3.96
CA THR A 163 7.75 -6.53 3.43
C THR A 163 7.63 -5.82 2.07
N LEU A 164 8.28 -4.65 1.90
CA LEU A 164 8.32 -3.93 0.62
C LEU A 164 9.02 -4.76 -0.46
N ASN A 165 10.14 -5.43 -0.13
CA ASN A 165 10.80 -6.34 -1.07
C ASN A 165 9.91 -7.51 -1.46
N GLN A 166 9.16 -8.11 -0.52
CA GLN A 166 8.19 -9.16 -0.85
C GLN A 166 7.11 -8.64 -1.82
N GLY A 167 6.70 -7.38 -1.71
CA GLY A 167 5.81 -6.72 -2.68
C GLY A 167 6.39 -6.66 -4.09
N THR A 168 7.72 -6.63 -4.25
CA THR A 168 8.38 -6.59 -5.56
C THR A 168 8.65 -7.96 -6.16
N VAL A 169 8.91 -8.98 -5.35
CA VAL A 169 9.37 -10.28 -5.84
C VAL A 169 8.28 -11.35 -5.92
N ARG A 170 7.26 -11.27 -5.07
CA ARG A 170 6.16 -12.27 -5.06
C ARG A 170 5.27 -12.13 -6.30
N PRO A 171 4.67 -13.24 -6.77
CA PRO A 171 3.72 -13.21 -7.89
C PRO A 171 2.46 -12.37 -7.61
N ASP A 172 2.01 -12.35 -6.35
CA ASP A 172 0.86 -11.58 -5.88
C ASP A 172 1.22 -10.18 -5.35
N GLY A 173 2.46 -9.75 -5.54
CA GLY A 173 2.96 -8.48 -5.07
C GLY A 173 2.64 -7.32 -6.01
N ALA A 174 2.17 -6.19 -5.47
CA ALA A 174 1.79 -4.99 -6.23
C ALA A 174 2.99 -4.09 -6.64
N GLY A 175 4.21 -4.43 -6.21
CA GLY A 175 5.41 -3.62 -6.43
C GLY A 175 6.35 -4.14 -7.53
N TRP A 176 5.94 -5.09 -8.36
CA TRP A 176 6.77 -5.75 -9.36
C TRP A 176 7.52 -4.79 -10.31
N SER A 177 6.95 -3.61 -10.59
CA SER A 177 7.53 -2.60 -11.48
C SER A 177 8.72 -1.85 -10.88
N PHE A 178 9.04 -2.06 -9.59
CA PHE A 178 10.26 -1.56 -8.97
C PHE A 178 11.45 -2.50 -9.08
N ARG A 179 11.34 -3.63 -9.76
CA ARG A 179 12.47 -4.56 -9.95
C ARG A 179 13.59 -3.88 -10.72
N LEU A 180 14.79 -3.95 -10.15
CA LEU A 180 15.97 -3.33 -10.72
C LEU A 180 16.68 -4.30 -11.69
N ALA A 181 17.32 -3.74 -12.73
CA ALA A 181 17.88 -4.51 -13.83
C ALA A 181 19.04 -5.44 -13.42
N ASP A 182 19.76 -5.10 -12.35
CA ASP A 182 20.87 -5.90 -11.83
C ASP A 182 20.46 -6.99 -10.84
N GLY A 183 19.13 -7.15 -10.60
CA GLY A 183 18.59 -8.22 -9.76
C GLY A 183 18.72 -8.00 -8.25
N ARG A 184 19.27 -6.85 -7.80
CA ARG A 184 19.30 -6.53 -6.36
C ARG A 184 17.92 -6.45 -5.75
N LYS A 185 17.83 -6.58 -4.43
CA LYS A 185 16.59 -6.29 -3.71
C LYS A 185 16.09 -4.87 -4.02
N SER A 186 14.80 -4.74 -4.24
CA SER A 186 14.13 -3.46 -4.44
C SER A 186 13.01 -3.28 -3.42
N PHE A 187 12.77 -2.04 -3.02
CA PHE A 187 11.97 -1.66 -1.86
C PHE A 187 11.02 -0.55 -2.29
N GLY A 188 9.91 -0.89 -2.91
CA GLY A 188 9.03 0.12 -3.49
C GLY A 188 7.57 -0.08 -3.14
N LYS A 189 6.82 1.03 -3.21
CA LYS A 189 5.37 1.07 -3.05
C LYS A 189 4.75 1.99 -4.08
N THR A 190 3.73 1.51 -4.76
CA THR A 190 2.90 2.26 -5.70
C THR A 190 1.73 2.91 -5.00
N GLY A 191 1.24 4.03 -5.53
CA GLY A 191 -0.01 4.68 -5.15
C GLY A 191 -0.83 4.99 -6.39
N THR A 192 -2.14 4.91 -6.25
CA THR A 192 -3.10 5.29 -7.28
C THR A 192 -4.30 5.92 -6.58
N SER A 193 -4.57 7.18 -6.88
CA SER A 193 -5.71 7.92 -6.36
C SER A 193 -6.76 8.04 -7.45
N GLU A 194 -7.57 6.99 -7.59
CA GLU A 194 -8.54 6.87 -8.68
C GLU A 194 -7.87 7.17 -10.04
N ASP A 195 -8.39 8.13 -10.80
CA ASP A 195 -7.80 8.63 -12.04
C ASP A 195 -7.26 10.07 -11.90
N LEU A 196 -7.01 10.53 -10.68
CA LEU A 196 -6.54 11.89 -10.38
C LEU A 196 -5.02 12.00 -10.39
N ALA A 197 -4.36 11.03 -9.75
CA ALA A 197 -2.92 10.99 -9.66
C ALA A 197 -2.42 9.56 -9.40
N VAL A 198 -1.24 9.26 -9.92
CA VAL A 198 -0.52 8.02 -9.61
C VAL A 198 0.87 8.34 -9.05
N SER A 199 1.35 7.50 -8.18
CA SER A 199 2.62 7.72 -7.51
C SER A 199 3.41 6.43 -7.34
N GLY A 200 4.70 6.60 -7.06
CA GLY A 200 5.57 5.49 -6.74
C GLY A 200 6.83 5.97 -6.03
N GLY A 201 7.14 5.34 -4.91
CA GLY A 201 8.35 5.61 -4.14
C GLY A 201 9.18 4.36 -3.94
N SER A 202 10.50 4.54 -3.92
CA SER A 202 11.46 3.47 -3.69
C SER A 202 12.78 4.05 -3.18
N PHE A 203 13.66 3.16 -2.71
CA PHE A 203 14.99 3.56 -2.24
C PHE A 203 16.04 2.48 -2.51
N ILE A 204 17.30 2.92 -2.54
CA ILE A 204 18.49 2.07 -2.48
C ILE A 204 19.11 2.28 -1.10
N PRO A 205 19.28 1.21 -0.28
CA PRO A 205 19.78 1.32 1.09
C PRO A 205 21.06 2.14 1.20
N ASN A 206 21.10 3.06 2.15
CA ASN A 206 22.23 3.93 2.46
C ASN A 206 22.74 4.79 1.29
N GLN A 207 21.94 4.94 0.21
CA GLN A 207 22.37 5.67 -0.99
C GLN A 207 21.40 6.78 -1.39
N ILE A 208 20.17 6.42 -1.76
CA ILE A 208 19.24 7.37 -2.37
C ILE A 208 17.79 6.88 -2.25
N ALA A 209 16.88 7.83 -2.14
CA ALA A 209 15.45 7.61 -2.28
C ALA A 209 14.88 8.48 -3.40
N ALA A 210 13.80 8.01 -4.02
CA ALA A 210 13.08 8.76 -5.04
C ALA A 210 11.58 8.51 -4.93
N PHE A 211 10.81 9.54 -5.28
CA PHE A 211 9.35 9.48 -5.36
C PHE A 211 8.89 10.19 -6.63
N ALA A 212 8.04 9.55 -7.40
CA ALA A 212 7.44 10.11 -8.61
C ALA A 212 5.93 10.26 -8.45
N VAL A 213 5.39 11.35 -8.96
CA VAL A 213 3.94 11.60 -9.07
C VAL A 213 3.64 11.99 -10.50
N VAL A 214 2.53 11.47 -11.04
CA VAL A 214 1.96 11.89 -12.32
C VAL A 214 0.50 12.24 -12.09
N GLY A 215 0.12 13.44 -12.46
CA GLY A 215 -1.22 14.02 -12.28
C GLY A 215 -1.16 15.55 -12.37
N ASP A 216 -2.31 16.19 -12.49
CA ASP A 216 -2.40 17.65 -12.44
C ASP A 216 -2.75 18.10 -11.02
N ALA A 217 -1.75 18.65 -10.32
CA ALA A 217 -1.93 19.10 -8.92
C ALA A 217 -2.87 20.31 -8.78
N GLN A 218 -3.05 21.11 -9.85
CA GLN A 218 -3.88 22.29 -9.82
C GLN A 218 -5.35 22.01 -10.18
N ASN A 219 -5.55 21.12 -11.18
CA ASN A 219 -6.88 20.84 -11.70
C ASN A 219 -7.14 19.31 -11.85
N PRO A 220 -6.94 18.52 -10.76
CA PRO A 220 -6.97 17.07 -10.87
C PRO A 220 -8.30 16.50 -11.36
N TYR A 221 -9.41 17.13 -10.99
CA TYR A 221 -10.75 16.69 -11.39
C TYR A 221 -11.10 17.02 -12.86
N THR A 222 -10.45 18.03 -13.42
CA THR A 222 -10.62 18.40 -14.84
C THR A 222 -9.66 17.62 -15.74
N ASN A 223 -8.41 17.47 -15.30
CA ASN A 223 -7.34 16.85 -16.07
C ASN A 223 -7.00 15.47 -15.50
N ARG A 224 -7.96 14.55 -15.63
CA ARG A 224 -7.79 13.16 -15.18
C ARG A 224 -6.76 12.41 -16.02
N ILE A 225 -6.10 11.46 -15.40
CA ILE A 225 -5.08 10.61 -16.06
C ILE A 225 -5.66 9.30 -16.61
N SER A 226 -6.95 9.28 -16.89
CA SER A 226 -7.64 8.19 -17.57
C SER A 226 -7.96 8.56 -19.02
N ASN A 227 -8.01 7.57 -19.91
CA ASN A 227 -8.29 7.73 -21.32
C ASN A 227 -7.38 8.75 -22.05
N ILE A 228 -6.12 8.78 -21.69
CA ILE A 228 -5.11 9.69 -22.27
C ILE A 228 -3.88 8.93 -22.76
N ALA A 229 -3.14 9.57 -23.67
CA ALA A 229 -1.83 9.10 -24.09
C ALA A 229 -0.72 9.79 -23.29
N ILE A 230 0.18 9.01 -22.70
CA ILE A 230 1.38 9.50 -22.04
C ILE A 230 2.60 8.90 -22.78
N ASN A 231 3.51 9.76 -23.22
CA ASN A 231 4.67 9.36 -24.03
C ASN A 231 4.29 8.51 -25.27
N GLY A 232 3.19 8.88 -25.94
CA GLY A 232 2.71 8.20 -27.15
C GLY A 232 1.97 6.86 -26.90
N ARG A 233 1.88 6.41 -25.66
CA ARG A 233 1.13 5.21 -25.28
C ARG A 233 -0.22 5.60 -24.71
N TYR A 234 -1.31 5.22 -25.37
CA TYR A 234 -2.68 5.40 -24.85
C TYR A 234 -3.00 4.33 -23.81
N ASN A 235 -3.66 4.72 -22.73
CA ASN A 235 -4.25 3.80 -21.77
C ASN A 235 -5.58 4.38 -21.24
N SER A 236 -6.56 3.51 -21.05
CA SER A 236 -7.84 3.86 -20.42
C SER A 236 -7.70 4.06 -18.91
N TYR A 237 -6.71 3.40 -18.29
CA TYR A 237 -6.44 3.49 -16.87
C TYR A 237 -4.93 3.42 -16.61
N TRP A 238 -4.40 4.49 -16.06
CA TRP A 238 -3.02 4.56 -15.60
C TRP A 238 -2.96 4.32 -14.09
N ASP A 239 -2.00 3.54 -13.65
CA ASP A 239 -1.73 3.28 -12.24
C ASP A 239 -0.26 3.52 -11.89
N GLY A 240 0.05 3.48 -10.59
CA GLY A 240 1.41 3.72 -10.12
C GLY A 240 2.43 2.72 -10.65
N SER A 241 2.00 1.49 -10.98
CA SER A 241 2.89 0.45 -11.51
C SER A 241 3.22 0.62 -12.98
N THR A 242 2.36 1.31 -13.72
CA THR A 242 2.50 1.49 -15.18
C THR A 242 3.28 2.73 -15.59
N ILE A 243 3.39 3.75 -14.70
CA ILE A 243 4.09 4.98 -15.06
C ILE A 243 5.01 5.52 -13.94
N ALA A 244 4.54 5.69 -12.70
CA ALA A 244 5.33 6.32 -11.66
C ALA A 244 6.48 5.41 -11.18
N ALA A 245 6.21 4.12 -10.92
CA ALA A 245 7.25 3.18 -10.53
C ALA A 245 8.30 2.94 -11.63
N PRO A 246 7.95 2.78 -12.91
CA PRO A 246 8.94 2.72 -13.99
C PRO A 246 9.84 3.96 -14.07
N ALA A 247 9.32 5.17 -13.81
CA ALA A 247 10.12 6.38 -13.78
C ALA A 247 11.21 6.33 -12.69
N VAL A 248 10.84 5.92 -11.46
CA VAL A 248 11.78 5.73 -10.35
C VAL A 248 12.77 4.61 -10.65
N THR A 249 12.31 3.50 -11.20
CA THR A 249 13.15 2.33 -11.53
C THR A 249 14.20 2.66 -12.58
N ASN A 250 13.81 3.38 -13.64
CA ASN A 250 14.74 3.82 -14.69
C ASN A 250 15.77 4.80 -14.15
N PHE A 251 15.35 5.73 -13.29
CA PHE A 251 16.27 6.63 -12.60
C PHE A 251 17.29 5.84 -11.77
N PHE A 252 16.87 4.86 -10.96
CA PHE A 252 17.76 4.06 -10.15
C PHE A 252 18.70 3.19 -10.98
N ASN A 253 18.23 2.54 -12.04
CA ASN A 253 19.09 1.77 -12.94
C ASN A 253 20.23 2.65 -13.52
N SER A 254 19.88 3.89 -13.92
CA SER A 254 20.86 4.86 -14.41
C SER A 254 21.83 5.30 -13.30
N TYR A 255 21.34 5.58 -12.10
CA TYR A 255 22.13 5.99 -10.95
C TYR A 255 23.11 4.90 -10.51
N ILE A 256 22.63 3.66 -10.35
CA ILE A 256 23.41 2.48 -9.98
C ILE A 256 24.57 2.28 -10.98
N SER A 257 24.26 2.31 -12.27
CA SER A 257 25.25 2.13 -13.34
C SER A 257 26.33 3.24 -13.31
N LYS A 258 25.91 4.51 -13.21
CA LYS A 258 26.84 5.65 -13.21
C LYS A 258 27.70 5.70 -11.94
N LYS A 259 27.13 5.39 -10.79
CA LYS A 259 27.81 5.47 -9.48
C LYS A 259 28.50 4.16 -9.08
N LYS A 260 28.27 3.08 -9.83
CA LYS A 260 28.79 1.72 -9.53
C LYS A 260 28.43 1.29 -8.09
N ILE A 261 27.18 1.49 -7.71
CA ILE A 261 26.69 1.19 -6.36
C ILE A 261 26.75 -0.31 -6.11
N PRO A 262 27.43 -0.78 -5.05
CA PRO A 262 27.49 -2.21 -4.73
C PRO A 262 26.13 -2.75 -4.33
N ILE A 263 25.94 -4.06 -4.46
CA ILE A 263 24.74 -4.74 -4.00
C ILE A 263 24.84 -4.95 -2.48
N ASP A 264 23.83 -4.49 -1.75
CA ASP A 264 23.63 -4.76 -0.33
C ASP A 264 22.56 -5.83 -0.18
N ASN A 265 22.97 -7.05 0.15
CA ASN A 265 22.05 -8.18 0.37
C ASN A 265 21.58 -8.30 1.82
N ASP A 266 22.18 -7.56 2.75
CA ASP A 266 21.90 -7.65 4.17
C ASP A 266 20.75 -6.73 4.59
N TYR A 267 20.38 -5.77 3.75
CA TYR A 267 19.24 -4.89 3.99
C TYR A 267 17.90 -5.60 3.78
N GLY A 268 16.90 -5.20 4.57
CA GLY A 268 15.55 -5.77 4.46
C GLY A 268 15.49 -7.21 4.97
N GLN A 269 16.05 -7.46 6.15
CA GLN A 269 15.91 -8.73 6.86
C GLN A 269 14.80 -8.63 7.90
N PRO A 270 13.86 -9.58 7.93
CA PRO A 270 12.79 -9.56 8.92
C PRO A 270 13.33 -9.83 10.31
N VAL A 271 12.93 -9.02 11.29
CA VAL A 271 13.37 -9.18 12.68
C VAL A 271 12.39 -10.04 13.45
N SER A 272 12.89 -11.05 14.15
CA SER A 272 12.08 -12.10 14.80
C SER A 272 10.99 -11.57 15.73
N LYS A 273 11.26 -10.51 16.48
CA LYS A 273 10.29 -9.90 17.41
C LYS A 273 9.04 -9.33 16.70
N TYR A 274 9.14 -9.01 15.41
CA TYR A 274 8.04 -8.49 14.59
C TYR A 274 7.43 -9.52 13.62
N THR A 275 8.01 -10.72 13.56
CA THR A 275 7.56 -11.82 12.69
C THR A 275 7.10 -13.04 13.49
N THR A 276 6.75 -12.86 14.76
CA THR A 276 6.18 -13.92 15.60
C THR A 276 4.89 -14.47 15.00
N THR A 277 4.44 -15.63 15.49
CA THR A 277 3.14 -16.19 15.16
C THR A 277 2.05 -15.14 15.38
N GLY A 278 1.23 -14.91 14.36
CA GLY A 278 0.22 -13.88 14.37
C GLY A 278 -0.92 -14.16 15.36
N LYS A 279 -1.42 -13.10 15.96
CA LYS A 279 -2.62 -13.11 16.80
C LYS A 279 -3.82 -12.67 15.98
N TYR A 280 -4.99 -13.10 16.36
CA TYR A 280 -6.22 -12.56 15.77
C TYR A 280 -6.58 -11.23 16.44
N LEU A 281 -6.79 -10.21 15.63
CA LEU A 281 -7.13 -8.86 16.07
C LEU A 281 -8.47 -8.44 15.46
N GLY A 282 -9.47 -8.30 16.33
CA GLY A 282 -10.78 -7.74 16.00
C GLY A 282 -10.79 -6.21 16.05
N ILE A 283 -11.77 -5.61 15.40
CA ILE A 283 -11.98 -4.15 15.37
C ILE A 283 -13.01 -3.78 16.45
N GLY A 284 -12.78 -2.69 17.17
CA GLY A 284 -13.75 -2.15 18.16
C GLY A 284 -13.98 -3.06 19.35
N GLY A 285 -13.01 -3.87 19.77
CA GLY A 285 -13.14 -4.79 20.91
C GLY A 285 -14.01 -6.01 20.64
N ARG A 286 -14.46 -6.21 19.40
CA ARG A 286 -15.21 -7.39 18.98
C ARG A 286 -14.30 -8.62 18.99
N THR A 287 -14.75 -9.71 19.60
CA THR A 287 -14.04 -11.00 19.56
C THR A 287 -14.11 -11.57 18.15
N PHE A 288 -12.95 -11.87 17.62
CA PHE A 288 -12.81 -12.54 16.33
C PHE A 288 -12.91 -14.05 16.54
N SER A 289 -13.94 -14.69 16.00
CA SER A 289 -14.03 -16.15 15.99
C SER A 289 -13.13 -16.69 14.89
N VAL A 290 -12.09 -17.42 15.27
CA VAL A 290 -11.22 -18.12 14.31
C VAL A 290 -12.07 -19.17 13.59
N PRO A 291 -12.12 -19.20 12.25
CA PRO A 291 -12.66 -20.35 11.55
C PRO A 291 -11.85 -21.59 11.97
N GLN A 292 -12.49 -22.53 12.66
CA GLN A 292 -11.84 -23.81 12.93
C GLN A 292 -11.63 -24.51 11.59
N THR A 293 -10.39 -24.65 11.18
CA THR A 293 -10.03 -25.62 10.15
C THR A 293 -10.32 -27.00 10.72
N THR A 294 -11.47 -27.55 10.37
CA THR A 294 -11.73 -28.98 10.57
C THR A 294 -10.72 -29.73 9.70
N THR A 295 -9.64 -30.16 10.28
CA THR A 295 -8.80 -31.23 9.75
C THR A 295 -9.64 -32.48 9.81
N ASN A 296 -10.30 -32.83 8.70
CA ASN A 296 -10.85 -34.17 8.51
C ASN A 296 -9.65 -35.12 8.44
N GLY A 297 -9.33 -35.70 9.57
CA GLY A 297 -8.47 -36.86 9.67
C GLY A 297 -9.24 -38.08 9.12
N ASN A 298 -8.95 -38.42 7.88
CA ASN A 298 -9.43 -39.62 7.26
C ASN A 298 -8.66 -40.82 7.89
N SER A 299 -9.26 -41.43 8.91
CA SER A 299 -8.86 -42.79 9.32
C SER A 299 -9.68 -43.76 8.51
N GLN A 300 -9.02 -44.43 7.57
CA GLN A 300 -9.54 -45.66 6.91
C GLN A 300 -9.80 -46.74 7.95
N SER A 301 -11.01 -47.28 7.96
CA SER A 301 -11.25 -48.64 8.31
C SER A 301 -12.31 -49.24 7.38
N GLN A 302 -11.90 -50.30 6.74
CA GLN A 302 -12.66 -51.18 5.87
C GLN A 302 -13.81 -51.84 6.62
N SER A 303 -14.95 -52.05 6.00
CA SER A 303 -15.55 -53.38 5.75
C SER A 303 -16.97 -53.33 5.21
N SER A 304 -17.14 -54.00 4.11
CA SER A 304 -18.19 -54.95 3.67
C SER A 304 -19.65 -54.50 3.47
N ASN A 305 -20.01 -54.64 2.20
CA ASN A 305 -21.23 -55.32 1.64
C ASN A 305 -22.64 -54.99 2.17
N ASN A 306 -23.51 -54.46 1.34
CA ASN A 306 -24.53 -55.31 0.67
C ASN A 306 -25.42 -54.54 -0.33
N GLN A 307 -25.76 -55.25 -1.36
CA GLN A 307 -26.65 -55.03 -2.49
C GLN A 307 -28.09 -54.66 -2.10
N SER A 308 -28.73 -53.90 -2.96
CA SER A 308 -29.98 -54.24 -3.69
C SER A 308 -30.60 -52.98 -4.30
N GLN A 309 -30.64 -52.86 -5.62
CA GLN A 309 -31.80 -52.97 -6.52
C GLN A 309 -33.03 -52.13 -6.08
N SER A 310 -33.63 -51.27 -6.88
CA SER A 310 -34.29 -51.50 -8.15
C SER A 310 -35.08 -50.24 -8.57
N GLN A 311 -35.04 -49.96 -9.86
CA GLN A 311 -36.13 -49.57 -10.78
C GLN A 311 -36.80 -48.17 -10.60
N ASN A 312 -36.68 -47.29 -11.57
CA ASN A 312 -37.23 -47.26 -12.94
C ASN A 312 -38.57 -46.48 -13.01
N THR A 313 -38.65 -45.74 -14.05
CA THR A 313 -39.76 -45.10 -14.80
C THR A 313 -39.76 -43.58 -14.68
N GLY A 314 -39.76 -42.74 -15.69
CA GLY A 314 -40.00 -42.92 -17.11
C GLY A 314 -40.75 -41.70 -17.63
N GLN A 315 -40.31 -41.16 -18.75
CA GLN A 315 -41.10 -40.47 -19.79
C GLN A 315 -41.73 -39.09 -19.43
N ASN A 316 -41.89 -38.10 -20.25
CA ASN A 316 -41.63 -37.82 -21.66
C ASN A 316 -42.05 -36.36 -21.96
N ASN A 317 -41.38 -35.74 -22.92
CA ASN A 317 -41.89 -34.83 -23.97
C ASN A 317 -42.72 -33.59 -23.61
N THR A 318 -42.50 -32.41 -24.18
CA THR A 318 -42.72 -32.11 -25.60
C THR A 318 -42.21 -30.69 -25.91
N GLN A 319 -41.63 -30.55 -27.09
CA GLN A 319 -41.33 -29.35 -27.82
C GLN A 319 -42.54 -28.43 -28.05
N THR A 320 -42.37 -27.12 -28.21
CA THR A 320 -42.96 -26.41 -29.35
C THR A 320 -42.18 -25.15 -29.68
N GLN A 321 -41.87 -25.01 -30.95
CA GLN A 321 -41.35 -23.87 -31.69
C GLN A 321 -42.41 -22.81 -31.93
N GLY A 322 -41.98 -21.61 -32.30
CA GLY A 322 -42.79 -20.59 -33.02
C GLY A 322 -42.14 -19.22 -32.84
N THR A 323 -41.24 -18.81 -33.68
CA THR A 323 -41.23 -18.03 -34.94
C THR A 323 -41.76 -16.59 -34.85
N ASN A 324 -40.82 -15.68 -35.21
CA ASN A 324 -40.91 -14.46 -36.05
C ASN A 324 -41.88 -13.30 -35.71
N SER A 325 -41.36 -12.11 -35.65
CA SER A 325 -41.34 -11.13 -36.79
C SER A 325 -40.90 -9.75 -36.33
N GLU A 326 -39.93 -9.25 -37.07
CA GLU A 326 -39.66 -7.91 -37.57
C GLU A 326 -40.71 -6.80 -37.38
N GLN A 327 -40.26 -5.59 -37.12
CA GLN A 327 -40.32 -4.36 -37.90
C GLN A 327 -40.03 -3.15 -37.00
N SER A 328 -38.92 -2.44 -37.25
CA SER A 328 -38.71 -1.13 -37.91
C SER A 328 -39.75 -0.06 -37.56
N ASN A 329 -39.32 1.09 -37.05
CA ASN A 329 -39.23 2.37 -37.75
C ASN A 329 -38.93 3.54 -36.79
N ASP A 330 -37.95 4.30 -37.21
CA ASP A 330 -37.80 5.75 -37.39
C ASP A 330 -38.40 6.77 -36.40
N GLY A 331 -37.54 7.70 -36.05
CA GLY A 331 -37.78 9.12 -36.25
C GLY A 331 -37.94 10.00 -35.01
N GLN A 332 -36.96 10.66 -34.65
CA GLN A 332 -36.67 12.10 -34.57
C GLN A 332 -35.50 12.35 -33.63
#